data_fadda9048dcb99a76fb73bf935962c38
#
_entry.id   fadda9048dcb99a76fb73bf935962c38
#
_cell.length_a   1.000
_cell.length_b   1.000
_cell.length_c   1.000
_cell.angle_alpha   90.00
_cell.angle_beta   90.00
_cell.angle_gamma   90.00
#
_symmetry.space_group_name_H-M   'P 1'
#
loop_
_entity.id
_entity.type
_entity.pdbx_description
1 polymer ?
#
loop_
_entity_poly.entity_id
_entity_poly.type
_entity_poly.pdbx_seq_one_letter_code
_entity_poly.pdbx_strand_id
1 'polypeptide(L)'
;MKKEDKIGFAVCIAIIIVFVLLIAFIDISNGKYAKKPKEVIQTYEVTYVNGLKEIVSYKVHEGTKAYIESSRGSYYLSFYYENTNLFGFKYRENDGSVPGVVSYKRVK
;
A
#
# COMPACT_ATOMS: atom_id res chain seq x y z
N MET A 1 13.74 44.98 -21.08
CA MET A 1 12.86 44.45 -20.04
C MET A 1 12.76 45.47 -18.91
N LYS A 2 11.57 45.86 -18.55
CA LYS A 2 11.37 46.82 -17.43
C LYS A 2 11.67 46.13 -16.11
N LYS A 3 12.09 46.90 -15.10
CA LYS A 3 12.45 46.38 -13.77
C LYS A 3 11.31 45.57 -13.12
N GLU A 4 10.06 45.98 -13.33
CA GLU A 4 8.86 45.31 -12.84
C GLU A 4 8.64 43.92 -13.45
N ASP A 5 8.95 43.76 -14.75
CA ASP A 5 8.84 42.49 -15.45
C ASP A 5 9.86 41.45 -14.93
N LYS A 6 11.04 41.89 -14.54
CA LYS A 6 12.08 41.02 -13.95
C LYS A 6 11.65 40.46 -12.59
N ILE A 7 11.01 41.29 -11.76
CA ILE A 7 10.53 40.89 -10.43
C ILE A 7 9.38 39.85 -10.58
N GLY A 8 8.43 40.11 -11.47
CA GLY A 8 7.33 39.17 -11.74
C GLY A 8 7.82 37.83 -12.26
N PHE A 9 8.80 37.83 -13.16
CA PHE A 9 9.40 36.61 -13.68
C PHE A 9 10.13 35.79 -12.59
N ALA A 10 10.88 36.43 -11.72
CA ALA A 10 11.58 35.80 -10.61
C ALA A 10 10.58 35.17 -9.60
N VAL A 11 9.48 35.85 -9.32
CA VAL A 11 8.43 35.31 -8.42
C VAL A 11 7.77 34.08 -9.04
N CYS A 12 7.46 34.05 -10.34
CA CYS A 12 6.91 32.89 -11.01
C CYS A 12 7.85 31.68 -10.95
N ILE A 13 9.15 31.87 -11.18
CA ILE A 13 10.15 30.81 -11.08
C ILE A 13 10.22 30.26 -9.65
N ALA A 14 10.20 31.11 -8.65
CA ALA A 14 10.23 30.71 -7.24
C ALA A 14 9.02 29.83 -6.88
N ILE A 15 7.83 30.18 -7.34
CA ILE A 15 6.60 29.41 -7.12
C ILE A 15 6.71 28.02 -7.78
N ILE A 16 7.21 27.93 -9.01
CA ILE A 16 7.41 26.67 -9.72
C ILE A 16 8.39 25.76 -8.96
N ILE A 17 9.48 26.29 -8.47
CA ILE A 17 10.48 25.56 -7.68
C ILE A 17 9.85 24.99 -6.40
N VAL A 18 9.06 25.78 -5.68
CA VAL A 18 8.35 25.34 -4.47
C VAL A 18 7.40 24.20 -4.78
N PHE A 19 6.62 24.29 -5.86
CA PHE A 19 5.72 23.19 -6.27
C PHE A 19 6.48 21.92 -6.60
N VAL A 20 7.57 21.99 -7.33
CA VAL A 20 8.39 20.81 -7.65
C VAL A 20 8.94 20.16 -6.40
N LEU A 21 9.44 20.95 -5.45
CA LEU A 21 9.94 20.44 -4.17
C LEU A 21 8.84 19.79 -3.33
N LEU A 22 7.62 20.34 -3.32
CA LEU A 22 6.49 19.76 -2.60
C LEU A 22 6.07 18.41 -3.20
N ILE A 23 6.02 18.29 -4.52
CA ILE A 23 5.70 17.03 -5.20
C ILE A 23 6.76 15.97 -4.90
N ALA A 24 8.05 16.31 -5.00
CA ALA A 24 9.13 15.40 -4.66
C ALA A 24 9.08 14.96 -3.19
N PHE A 25 8.72 15.83 -2.29
CA PHE A 25 8.60 15.53 -0.86
C PHE A 25 7.44 14.57 -0.58
N ILE A 26 6.29 14.73 -1.27
CA ILE A 26 5.15 13.83 -1.17
C ILE A 26 5.53 12.43 -1.67
N ASP A 27 6.22 12.32 -2.79
CA ASP A 27 6.69 11.04 -3.34
C ASP A 27 7.64 10.34 -2.37
N ILE A 28 8.56 11.06 -1.75
CA ILE A 28 9.47 10.53 -0.74
C ILE A 28 8.70 10.03 0.48
N SER A 29 7.69 10.77 0.96
CA SER A 29 6.96 10.40 2.15
C SER A 29 6.02 9.20 1.94
N ASN A 30 5.46 9.03 0.73
CA ASN A 30 4.38 8.07 0.47
C ASN A 30 4.80 6.74 -0.18
N GLY A 31 6.01 6.60 -0.71
CA GLY A 31 6.25 5.35 -1.38
C GLY A 31 7.69 4.97 -1.65
N LYS A 32 8.46 5.86 -2.22
CA LYS A 32 9.76 5.49 -2.79
C LYS A 32 10.84 5.20 -1.74
N TYR A 33 10.74 5.86 -0.59
CA TYR A 33 11.72 5.76 0.50
C TYR A 33 11.10 5.31 1.82
N ALA A 34 9.81 5.00 1.84
CA ALA A 34 9.16 4.40 3.00
C ALA A 34 9.78 3.02 3.28
N LYS A 35 10.21 2.79 4.52
CA LYS A 35 10.81 1.53 4.93
C LYS A 35 9.72 0.45 4.97
N LYS A 36 9.70 -0.44 3.99
CA LYS A 36 8.77 -1.55 3.95
C LYS A 36 9.22 -2.68 4.86
N PRO A 37 8.29 -3.41 5.51
CA PRO A 37 8.60 -4.63 6.24
C PRO A 37 9.25 -5.68 5.34
N LYS A 38 9.99 -6.61 5.94
CA LYS A 38 10.58 -7.73 5.21
C LYS A 38 9.49 -8.63 4.63
N GLU A 39 9.79 -9.29 3.51
CA GLU A 39 8.94 -10.32 2.96
C GLU A 39 9.11 -11.62 3.73
N VAL A 40 8.00 -12.25 4.08
CA VAL A 40 7.95 -13.53 4.78
C VAL A 40 6.94 -14.44 4.10
N ILE A 41 7.01 -15.74 4.40
CA ILE A 41 6.05 -16.71 3.88
C ILE A 41 5.08 -17.08 5.01
N GLN A 42 3.79 -16.96 4.72
CA GLN A 42 2.71 -17.38 5.62
C GLN A 42 1.94 -18.51 4.96
N THR A 43 1.67 -19.57 5.71
CA THR A 43 0.94 -20.74 5.21
C THR A 43 -0.44 -20.80 5.85
N TYR A 44 -1.45 -20.99 5.01
CA TYR A 44 -2.86 -21.00 5.41
C TYR A 44 -3.55 -22.27 4.85
N GLU A 45 -4.46 -22.83 5.64
CA GLU A 45 -5.48 -23.75 5.15
C GLU A 45 -6.68 -22.90 4.73
N VAL A 46 -6.96 -22.89 3.45
CA VAL A 46 -8.06 -22.12 2.87
C VAL A 46 -9.20 -23.01 2.48
N THR A 47 -10.44 -22.55 2.69
CA THR A 47 -11.66 -23.23 2.27
C THR A 47 -12.30 -22.41 1.16
N TYR A 48 -12.51 -23.06 0.01
CA TYR A 48 -13.15 -22.43 -1.15
C TYR A 48 -14.66 -22.50 -1.09
N VAL A 49 -15.33 -21.72 -1.93
CA VAL A 49 -16.79 -21.66 -2.04
C VAL A 49 -17.40 -23.06 -2.28
N ASN A 50 -16.72 -23.92 -3.04
CA ASN A 50 -17.18 -25.29 -3.33
C ASN A 50 -16.94 -26.30 -2.17
N GLY A 51 -16.42 -25.84 -1.04
CA GLY A 51 -16.13 -26.67 0.12
C GLY A 51 -14.77 -27.36 0.11
N LEU A 52 -14.00 -27.24 -0.96
CA LEU A 52 -12.64 -27.80 -1.03
C LEU A 52 -11.69 -27.02 -0.12
N LYS A 53 -10.77 -27.76 0.49
CA LYS A 53 -9.72 -27.19 1.35
C LYS A 53 -8.37 -27.41 0.71
N GLU A 54 -7.50 -26.42 0.86
CA GLU A 54 -6.13 -26.47 0.33
C GLU A 54 -5.18 -25.77 1.28
N ILE A 55 -3.97 -26.30 1.40
CA ILE A 55 -2.89 -25.63 2.16
C ILE A 55 -2.03 -24.88 1.15
N VAL A 56 -1.96 -23.56 1.30
CA VAL A 56 -1.26 -22.67 0.37
C VAL A 56 -0.33 -21.75 1.13
N SER A 57 0.86 -21.53 0.61
CA SER A 57 1.82 -20.58 1.14
C SER A 57 1.81 -19.31 0.30
N TYR A 58 1.78 -18.16 0.97
CA TYR A 58 1.80 -16.85 0.33
C TYR A 58 3.02 -16.06 0.77
N LYS A 59 3.64 -15.38 -0.18
CA LYS A 59 4.73 -14.44 0.09
C LYS A 59 4.11 -13.08 0.40
N VAL A 60 4.23 -12.65 1.63
CA VAL A 60 3.63 -11.42 2.16
C VAL A 60 4.66 -10.62 2.94
N HIS A 61 4.34 -9.39 3.34
CA HIS A 61 5.20 -8.60 4.21
C HIS A 61 5.02 -9.02 5.68
N GLU A 62 6.07 -8.86 6.46
CA GLU A 62 6.02 -9.12 7.91
C GLU A 62 4.95 -8.26 8.57
N GLY A 63 4.16 -8.85 9.45
CA GLY A 63 3.03 -8.19 10.08
C GLY A 63 1.75 -8.15 9.25
N THR A 64 1.74 -8.76 8.07
CA THR A 64 0.55 -8.88 7.24
C THR A 64 -0.54 -9.68 7.94
N LYS A 65 -1.75 -9.15 7.91
CA LYS A 65 -2.95 -9.79 8.43
C LYS A 65 -3.86 -10.21 7.29
N ALA A 66 -4.52 -11.34 7.46
CA ALA A 66 -5.49 -11.86 6.51
C ALA A 66 -6.92 -11.60 7.00
N TYR A 67 -7.84 -11.38 6.08
CA TYR A 67 -9.27 -11.27 6.39
C TYR A 67 -10.10 -11.71 5.19
N ILE A 68 -11.34 -12.11 5.46
CA ILE A 68 -12.30 -12.44 4.40
C ILE A 68 -13.08 -11.18 4.05
N GLU A 69 -13.03 -10.82 2.78
CA GLU A 69 -13.78 -9.70 2.23
C GLU A 69 -14.91 -10.23 1.37
N SER A 70 -16.11 -9.67 1.55
CA SER A 70 -17.28 -10.00 0.75
C SER A 70 -17.70 -8.76 -0.04
N SER A 71 -17.79 -8.90 -1.35
CA SER A 71 -18.22 -7.83 -2.25
C SER A 71 -19.05 -8.40 -3.38
N ARG A 72 -20.26 -7.86 -3.59
CA ARG A 72 -21.18 -8.25 -4.66
C ARG A 72 -21.44 -9.75 -4.75
N GLY A 73 -21.57 -10.42 -3.59
CA GLY A 73 -21.81 -11.87 -3.53
C GLY A 73 -20.57 -12.74 -3.74
N SER A 74 -19.41 -12.13 -3.91
CA SER A 74 -18.14 -12.84 -4.05
C SER A 74 -17.30 -12.72 -2.78
N TYR A 75 -16.53 -13.75 -2.48
CA TYR A 75 -15.65 -13.79 -1.31
C TYR A 75 -14.20 -13.76 -1.75
N TYR A 76 -13.36 -13.07 -0.96
CA TYR A 76 -11.93 -12.94 -1.22
C TYR A 76 -11.16 -13.10 0.08
N LEU A 77 -10.05 -13.80 0.05
CA LEU A 77 -9.05 -13.74 1.12
C LEU A 77 -8.11 -12.60 0.81
N SER A 78 -8.17 -11.54 1.60
CA SER A 78 -7.35 -10.35 1.40
C SER A 78 -6.27 -10.24 2.45
N PHE A 79 -5.11 -9.71 2.06
CA PHE A 79 -3.96 -9.49 2.93
C PHE A 79 -3.64 -8.00 3.00
N TYR A 80 -3.35 -7.52 4.19
CA TYR A 80 -2.94 -6.14 4.38
C TYR A 80 -1.91 -6.02 5.49
N TYR A 81 -1.07 -5.01 5.41
CA TYR A 81 -0.14 -4.64 6.46
C TYR A 81 -0.16 -3.14 6.70
N GLU A 82 0.22 -2.73 7.90
CA GLU A 82 0.33 -1.32 8.24
C GLU A 82 1.76 -0.84 7.99
N ASN A 83 1.88 0.29 7.31
CA ASN A 83 3.13 0.97 7.08
C ASN A 83 3.04 2.39 7.65
N THR A 84 4.19 3.00 7.90
CA THR A 84 4.28 4.36 8.43
C THR A 84 5.06 5.21 7.44
N ASN A 85 4.50 6.37 7.06
CA ASN A 85 5.20 7.30 6.19
C ASN A 85 6.24 8.13 6.98
N LEU A 86 6.99 8.99 6.29
CA LEU A 86 8.02 9.82 6.91
C LEU A 86 7.48 10.81 7.96
N PHE A 87 6.18 11.13 7.89
CA PHE A 87 5.52 12.02 8.86
C PHE A 87 4.99 11.29 10.10
N GLY A 88 5.17 9.97 10.19
CA GLY A 88 4.67 9.16 11.28
C GLY A 88 3.20 8.75 11.15
N PHE A 89 2.55 9.02 10.03
CA PHE A 89 1.19 8.59 9.78
C PHE A 89 1.15 7.12 9.35
N LYS A 90 0.29 6.35 9.99
CA LYS A 90 0.06 4.96 9.63
C LYS A 90 -0.93 4.87 8.48
N TYR A 91 -0.65 3.99 7.54
CA TYR A 91 -1.54 3.70 6.43
C TYR A 91 -1.55 2.20 6.15
N ARG A 92 -2.66 1.73 5.57
CA ARG A 92 -2.84 0.33 5.23
C ARG A 92 -2.43 0.11 3.77
N GLU A 93 -1.55 -0.87 3.54
CA GLU A 93 -1.23 -1.34 2.20
C GLU A 93 -1.81 -2.72 1.97
N ASN A 94 -2.37 -2.93 0.77
CA ASN A 94 -2.90 -4.21 0.36
C ASN A 94 -1.76 -5.06 -0.22
N ASP A 95 -1.61 -6.28 0.29
CA ASP A 95 -0.55 -7.20 -0.12
C ASP A 95 -1.06 -8.29 -1.08
N GLY A 96 -2.29 -8.18 -1.52
CA GLY A 96 -2.92 -9.06 -2.48
C GLY A 96 -4.24 -9.64 -2.00
N SER A 97 -4.93 -10.34 -2.90
CA SER A 97 -6.18 -11.02 -2.61
C SER A 97 -6.32 -12.29 -3.42
N VAL A 98 -7.01 -13.29 -2.86
CA VAL A 98 -7.29 -14.58 -3.49
C VAL A 98 -8.80 -14.75 -3.62
N PRO A 99 -9.35 -14.84 -4.84
CA PRO A 99 -10.78 -14.97 -5.01
C PRO A 99 -11.29 -16.37 -4.65
N GLY A 100 -12.55 -16.47 -4.24
CA GLY A 100 -13.24 -17.73 -4.01
C GLY A 100 -12.97 -18.38 -2.66
N VAL A 101 -12.25 -17.73 -1.75
CA VAL A 101 -12.00 -18.26 -0.40
C VAL A 101 -13.02 -17.71 0.57
N VAL A 102 -13.74 -18.59 1.28
CA VAL A 102 -14.79 -18.25 2.24
C VAL A 102 -14.32 -18.32 3.69
N SER A 103 -13.28 -19.09 3.97
CA SER A 103 -12.66 -19.14 5.30
C SER A 103 -11.21 -19.54 5.21
N TYR A 104 -10.46 -19.28 6.27
CA TYR A 104 -9.05 -19.61 6.34
C TYR A 104 -8.61 -19.88 7.78
N LYS A 105 -7.53 -20.65 7.91
CA LYS A 105 -6.86 -20.88 9.19
C LYS A 105 -5.36 -20.81 8.96
N ARG A 106 -4.67 -20.01 9.76
CA ARG A 106 -3.20 -19.93 9.67
C ARG A 106 -2.58 -21.20 10.24
N VAL A 107 -1.66 -21.82 9.48
CA VAL A 107 -0.97 -23.06 9.85
C VAL A 107 0.48 -22.78 10.27
N LYS A 108 1.10 -21.79 9.63
CA LYS A 108 2.49 -21.36 9.94
C LYS A 108 2.66 -19.87 9.85
#